data_f5cf207bcd0d581e285d9da35af9c987
#
_entry.id   f5cf207bcd0d581e285d9da35af9c987
#
_cell.length_a   1.000
_cell.length_b   1.000
_cell.length_c   1.000
_cell.angle_alpha   90.00
_cell.angle_beta   90.00
_cell.angle_gamma   90.00
#
_symmetry.space_group_name_H-M   'P 1'
#
loop_
_entity.id
_entity.type
_entity.pdbx_description
1 polymer ?
#
loop_
_entity_poly.entity_id
_entity_poly.type
_entity_poly.pdbx_seq_one_letter_code
_entity_poly.pdbx_strand_id
1 'polypeptide(L)'
;MRRFLSVIHYPVFGGPHNAALHLAGPLRERGWETVVLLPDEPGNAAERLRAAGVETRTVPLGRIRASRSLEPHLRLARNYRNDVHRIESVLADEGADLVLIGGLHNFQAAFAARRSGQAVVWQLLDTNSPVAFRRLAMRAVTRYADAIMSTGHEVARVHPGALAFGDRLVPYLMPVNVSEFAPDSERASAARTELGLGSSDLVVGTVNNLNPMKGHITFIRAAALLRRRLPTVRFVLLGATYEYRSDYTQMLLDEAESLGLEVGNDLLIVDPGSRVSQLAPALDLFWLTSEPRSEGTPTTVEEAMALGIPVVAADVGGVRELVDDGETGYLVSPRDPEALAAATEPLLDDPERRRRMGEAARVRAVADFNLDRCADLHLIAFERAMEHGATRRRRGSRSEP
;
A
#
# COMPACT_ATOMS: atom_id res chain seq x y z
N MET A 1 -28.96 -4.85 1.41
CA MET A 1 -27.50 -4.82 1.38
C MET A 1 -27.08 -3.60 2.15
N ARG A 2 -26.09 -3.68 3.05
CA ARG A 2 -25.55 -2.52 3.77
C ARG A 2 -24.58 -1.77 2.88
N ARG A 3 -24.44 -0.46 3.11
CA ARG A 3 -23.52 0.38 2.35
C ARG A 3 -22.47 1.01 3.26
N PHE A 4 -21.23 1.12 2.80
CA PHE A 4 -20.25 1.94 3.47
C PHE A 4 -19.59 2.93 2.51
N LEU A 5 -19.26 4.11 3.03
CA LEU A 5 -18.55 5.14 2.30
C LEU A 5 -17.05 5.05 2.64
N SER A 6 -16.24 4.64 1.66
CA SER A 6 -14.78 4.65 1.77
C SER A 6 -14.22 5.99 1.35
N VAL A 7 -13.67 6.76 2.29
CA VAL A 7 -13.14 8.10 2.02
C VAL A 7 -11.62 8.06 1.85
N ILE A 8 -11.16 8.33 0.63
CA ILE A 8 -9.75 8.34 0.25
C ILE A 8 -9.39 9.76 -0.20
N HIS A 9 -8.31 10.33 0.35
CA HIS A 9 -7.96 11.73 0.12
C HIS A 9 -7.01 11.98 -1.07
N TYR A 10 -6.68 10.95 -1.85
CA TYR A 10 -5.82 11.09 -3.04
C TYR A 10 -6.66 10.97 -4.32
N PRO A 11 -6.45 11.86 -5.32
CA PRO A 11 -7.09 11.73 -6.63
C PRO A 11 -6.30 10.81 -7.59
N VAL A 12 -5.03 10.51 -7.26
CA VAL A 12 -4.14 9.65 -8.06
C VAL A 12 -4.19 8.22 -7.52
N PHE A 13 -4.37 7.26 -8.42
CA PHE A 13 -4.51 5.85 -8.06
C PHE A 13 -3.27 5.32 -7.32
N GLY A 14 -3.48 4.60 -6.23
CA GLY A 14 -2.45 4.04 -5.37
C GLY A 14 -3.00 2.94 -4.47
N GLY A 15 -2.23 2.47 -3.50
CA GLY A 15 -2.56 1.32 -2.64
C GLY A 15 -3.99 1.32 -2.04
N PRO A 16 -4.48 2.39 -1.41
CA PRO A 16 -5.84 2.42 -0.88
C PRO A 16 -6.94 2.26 -1.94
N HIS A 17 -6.71 2.80 -3.15
CA HIS A 17 -7.66 2.63 -4.27
C HIS A 17 -7.64 1.20 -4.80
N ASN A 18 -6.45 0.61 -4.90
CA ASN A 18 -6.27 -0.77 -5.31
C ASN A 18 -6.99 -1.73 -4.34
N ALA A 19 -6.84 -1.50 -3.03
CA ALA A 19 -7.56 -2.26 -2.01
C ALA A 19 -9.08 -2.10 -2.14
N ALA A 20 -9.59 -0.87 -2.32
CA ALA A 20 -11.02 -0.64 -2.51
C ALA A 20 -11.56 -1.32 -3.77
N LEU A 21 -10.79 -1.33 -4.86
CA LEU A 21 -11.14 -1.98 -6.12
C LEU A 21 -11.26 -3.50 -5.93
N HIS A 22 -10.23 -4.12 -5.37
CA HIS A 22 -10.18 -5.58 -5.24
C HIS A 22 -11.13 -6.13 -4.14
N LEU A 23 -11.39 -5.34 -3.09
CA LEU A 23 -12.29 -5.75 -2.01
C LEU A 23 -13.79 -5.52 -2.31
N ALA A 24 -14.13 -4.71 -3.33
CA ALA A 24 -15.53 -4.39 -3.64
C ALA A 24 -16.37 -5.65 -3.94
N GLY A 25 -15.83 -6.62 -4.70
CA GLY A 25 -16.47 -7.90 -4.98
C GLY A 25 -16.65 -8.76 -3.71
N PRO A 26 -15.56 -9.14 -3.03
CA PRO A 26 -15.61 -9.94 -1.80
C PRO A 26 -16.49 -9.35 -0.70
N LEU A 27 -16.52 -8.02 -0.54
CA LEU A 27 -17.40 -7.35 0.44
C LEU A 27 -18.87 -7.39 0.00
N ARG A 28 -19.14 -7.27 -1.31
CA ARG A 28 -20.51 -7.39 -1.85
C ARG A 28 -21.08 -8.79 -1.61
N GLU A 29 -20.29 -9.82 -1.82
CA GLU A 29 -20.68 -11.22 -1.54
C GLU A 29 -21.03 -11.42 -0.07
N ARG A 30 -20.45 -10.62 0.83
CA ARG A 30 -20.69 -10.60 2.27
C ARG A 30 -21.77 -9.60 2.70
N GLY A 31 -22.53 -9.04 1.73
CA GLY A 31 -23.66 -8.18 1.98
C GLY A 31 -23.35 -6.69 2.18
N TRP A 32 -22.13 -6.24 1.80
CA TRP A 32 -21.71 -4.85 1.89
C TRP A 32 -21.38 -4.25 0.53
N GLU A 33 -21.96 -3.12 0.21
CA GLU A 33 -21.70 -2.36 -1.01
C GLU A 33 -20.70 -1.23 -0.73
N THR A 34 -19.69 -1.13 -1.59
CA THR A 34 -18.62 -0.13 -1.49
C THR A 34 -18.96 1.10 -2.32
N VAL A 35 -19.00 2.27 -1.70
CA VAL A 35 -19.01 3.56 -2.39
C VAL A 35 -17.72 4.30 -2.03
N VAL A 36 -16.93 4.71 -3.03
CA VAL A 36 -15.68 5.42 -2.80
C VAL A 36 -15.90 6.93 -2.98
N LEU A 37 -15.50 7.72 -1.97
CA LEU A 37 -15.49 9.18 -2.03
C LEU A 37 -14.08 9.69 -2.22
N LEU A 38 -13.87 10.46 -3.27
CA LEU A 38 -12.60 11.08 -3.66
C LEU A 38 -12.70 12.59 -3.72
N PRO A 39 -11.57 13.32 -3.57
CA PRO A 39 -11.53 14.74 -3.89
C PRO A 39 -11.72 14.96 -5.39
N ASP A 40 -12.50 15.98 -5.73
CA ASP A 40 -12.67 16.46 -7.10
C ASP A 40 -11.44 17.30 -7.51
N GLU A 41 -10.38 16.59 -7.86
CA GLU A 41 -9.08 17.13 -8.26
C GLU A 41 -8.52 16.30 -9.43
N PRO A 42 -7.59 16.87 -10.24
CA PRO A 42 -6.93 16.14 -11.32
C PRO A 42 -6.26 14.85 -10.81
N GLY A 43 -6.56 13.74 -11.46
CA GLY A 43 -6.03 12.40 -11.14
C GLY A 43 -6.81 11.32 -11.88
N ASN A 44 -6.33 10.10 -11.81
CA ASN A 44 -6.86 8.95 -12.55
C ASN A 44 -7.63 7.94 -11.66
N ALA A 45 -7.75 8.20 -10.35
CA ALA A 45 -8.33 7.22 -9.43
C ALA A 45 -9.84 7.03 -9.68
N ALA A 46 -10.59 8.13 -9.85
CA ALA A 46 -12.03 8.05 -10.07
C ALA A 46 -12.39 7.31 -11.36
N GLU A 47 -11.66 7.59 -12.43
CA GLU A 47 -11.86 6.94 -13.73
C GLU A 47 -11.58 5.43 -13.64
N ARG A 48 -10.44 5.03 -13.04
CA ARG A 48 -10.06 3.63 -12.90
C ARG A 48 -11.03 2.83 -12.03
N LEU A 49 -11.50 3.41 -10.91
CA LEU A 49 -12.47 2.74 -10.04
C LEU A 49 -13.81 2.55 -10.75
N ARG A 50 -14.32 3.59 -11.45
CA ARG A 50 -15.56 3.48 -12.23
C ARG A 50 -15.46 2.48 -13.36
N ALA A 51 -14.34 2.46 -14.09
CA ALA A 51 -14.09 1.48 -15.16
C ALA A 51 -14.10 0.04 -14.64
N ALA A 52 -13.70 -0.16 -13.38
CA ALA A 52 -13.76 -1.45 -12.69
C ALA A 52 -15.12 -1.75 -12.02
N GLY A 53 -16.13 -0.90 -12.22
CA GLY A 53 -17.48 -1.09 -11.66
C GLY A 53 -17.63 -0.73 -10.18
N VAL A 54 -16.67 -0.01 -9.59
CA VAL A 54 -16.76 0.50 -8.22
C VAL A 54 -17.49 1.84 -8.20
N GLU A 55 -18.57 1.92 -7.43
CA GLU A 55 -19.33 3.15 -7.29
C GLU A 55 -18.48 4.27 -6.67
N THR A 56 -18.37 5.40 -7.36
CA THR A 56 -17.41 6.45 -7.00
C THR A 56 -18.05 7.82 -7.08
N ARG A 57 -17.94 8.58 -6.00
CA ARG A 57 -18.35 10.00 -5.89
C ARG A 57 -17.12 10.88 -5.80
N THR A 58 -17.20 12.03 -6.40
CA THR A 58 -16.17 13.07 -6.32
C THR A 58 -16.79 14.36 -5.80
N VAL A 59 -16.15 14.98 -4.80
CA VAL A 59 -16.59 16.27 -4.27
C VAL A 59 -15.36 17.17 -4.03
N PRO A 60 -15.52 18.50 -4.16
CA PRO A 60 -14.44 19.40 -3.78
C PRO A 60 -14.15 19.29 -2.29
N LEU A 61 -12.98 18.73 -1.94
CA LEU A 61 -12.51 18.55 -0.55
C LEU A 61 -11.17 19.24 -0.34
N GLY A 62 -11.08 20.00 0.75
CA GLY A 62 -9.79 20.50 1.22
C GLY A 62 -8.93 19.37 1.75
N ARG A 63 -7.62 19.40 1.46
CA ARG A 63 -6.66 18.38 1.90
C ARG A 63 -5.51 19.00 2.68
N ILE A 64 -5.04 18.31 3.70
CA ILE A 64 -3.77 18.64 4.33
C ILE A 64 -2.66 18.25 3.36
N ARG A 65 -1.83 19.20 2.98
CA ARG A 65 -0.70 18.99 2.07
C ARG A 65 0.60 19.32 2.78
N ALA A 66 1.66 18.56 2.50
CA ALA A 66 3.01 18.94 2.88
C ALA A 66 3.44 20.15 2.01
N SER A 67 3.12 21.36 2.43
CA SER A 67 3.43 22.60 1.74
C SER A 67 4.09 23.59 2.71
N ARG A 68 5.10 24.32 2.22
CA ARG A 68 5.67 25.47 2.94
C ARG A 68 4.76 26.72 2.86
N SER A 69 3.82 26.75 1.93
CA SER A 69 2.81 27.80 1.82
C SER A 69 1.69 27.60 2.83
N LEU A 70 1.22 28.67 3.46
CA LEU A 70 0.07 28.68 4.36
C LEU A 70 -1.27 28.66 3.61
N GLU A 71 -1.28 29.00 2.34
CA GLU A 71 -2.51 29.15 1.54
C GLU A 71 -3.37 27.86 1.51
N PRO A 72 -2.82 26.65 1.24
CA PRO A 72 -3.62 25.42 1.27
C PRO A 72 -4.26 25.15 2.64
N HIS A 73 -3.56 25.49 3.73
CA HIS A 73 -4.05 25.31 5.09
C HIS A 73 -5.15 26.31 5.46
N LEU A 74 -5.01 27.55 5.05
CA LEU A 74 -6.04 28.57 5.21
C LEU A 74 -7.30 28.25 4.38
N ARG A 75 -7.11 27.76 3.16
CA ARG A 75 -8.21 27.30 2.30
C ARG A 75 -8.95 26.12 2.93
N LEU A 76 -8.22 25.14 3.49
CA LEU A 76 -8.81 24.03 4.23
C LEU A 76 -9.64 24.52 5.42
N ALA A 77 -9.08 25.40 6.25
CA ALA A 77 -9.77 25.95 7.40
C ALA A 77 -11.03 26.72 7.02
N ARG A 78 -10.96 27.55 5.96
CA ARG A 78 -12.09 28.33 5.46
C ARG A 78 -13.22 27.47 4.91
N ASN A 79 -12.88 26.38 4.23
CA ASN A 79 -13.85 25.52 3.57
C ASN A 79 -14.30 24.34 4.43
N TYR A 80 -13.73 24.14 5.62
CA TYR A 80 -13.96 22.96 6.44
C TYR A 80 -15.45 22.63 6.67
N ARG A 81 -16.27 23.65 6.99
CA ARG A 81 -17.72 23.47 7.21
C ARG A 81 -18.43 23.02 5.93
N ASN A 82 -18.08 23.62 4.80
CA ASN A 82 -18.66 23.25 3.50
C ASN A 82 -18.26 21.84 3.10
N ASP A 83 -17.02 21.43 3.36
CA ASP A 83 -16.55 20.07 3.08
C ASP A 83 -17.32 19.04 3.93
N VAL A 84 -17.54 19.36 5.22
CA VAL A 84 -18.37 18.52 6.10
C VAL A 84 -19.79 18.37 5.54
N HIS A 85 -20.45 19.46 5.15
CA HIS A 85 -21.81 19.43 4.59
C HIS A 85 -21.88 18.63 3.28
N ARG A 86 -20.87 18.74 2.41
CA ARG A 86 -20.81 17.92 1.19
C ARG A 86 -20.72 16.43 1.50
N ILE A 87 -19.92 16.06 2.48
CA ILE A 87 -19.80 14.66 2.92
C ILE A 87 -21.12 14.20 3.56
N GLU A 88 -21.76 15.02 4.39
CA GLU A 88 -23.09 14.72 4.98
C GLU A 88 -24.14 14.50 3.88
N SER A 89 -24.14 15.31 2.81
CA SER A 89 -25.03 15.09 1.66
C SER A 89 -24.76 13.74 0.99
N VAL A 90 -23.50 13.42 0.69
CA VAL A 90 -23.15 12.14 0.09
C VAL A 90 -23.57 10.97 0.99
N LEU A 91 -23.38 11.07 2.31
CA LEU A 91 -23.79 10.02 3.26
C LEU A 91 -25.31 9.80 3.24
N ALA A 92 -26.09 10.87 3.14
CA ALA A 92 -27.55 10.81 3.06
C ALA A 92 -28.02 10.25 1.71
N ASP A 93 -27.46 10.74 0.60
CA ASP A 93 -27.80 10.34 -0.76
C ASP A 93 -27.51 8.84 -1.00
N GLU A 94 -26.40 8.34 -0.45
CA GLU A 94 -25.99 6.94 -0.55
C GLU A 94 -26.67 6.04 0.48
N GLY A 95 -27.31 6.59 1.51
CA GLY A 95 -27.85 5.80 2.62
C GLY A 95 -26.76 4.97 3.33
N ALA A 96 -25.56 5.54 3.51
CA ALA A 96 -24.43 4.81 4.06
C ALA A 96 -24.62 4.47 5.54
N ASP A 97 -24.40 3.20 5.91
CA ASP A 97 -24.49 2.70 7.28
C ASP A 97 -23.21 2.97 8.10
N LEU A 98 -22.07 3.10 7.38
CA LEU A 98 -20.73 3.18 7.97
C LEU A 98 -19.81 4.03 7.09
N VAL A 99 -18.83 4.69 7.72
CA VAL A 99 -17.74 5.40 7.03
C VAL A 99 -16.41 4.72 7.34
N LEU A 100 -15.69 4.33 6.28
CA LEU A 100 -14.32 3.84 6.33
C LEU A 100 -13.38 4.97 5.91
N ILE A 101 -12.50 5.42 6.81
CA ILE A 101 -11.62 6.56 6.57
C ILE A 101 -10.20 6.06 6.32
N GLY A 102 -9.69 6.26 5.11
CA GLY A 102 -8.31 5.91 4.75
C GLY A 102 -7.29 6.98 5.14
N GLY A 103 -6.30 6.61 5.99
CA GLY A 103 -5.20 7.46 6.41
C GLY A 103 -5.57 8.57 7.39
N LEU A 104 -4.57 9.34 7.83
CA LEU A 104 -4.72 10.34 8.91
C LEU A 104 -5.23 11.73 8.47
N HIS A 105 -5.59 11.94 7.20
CA HIS A 105 -5.80 13.29 6.65
C HIS A 105 -7.27 13.68 6.47
N ASN A 106 -8.23 12.80 6.72
CA ASN A 106 -9.65 12.97 6.42
C ASN A 106 -10.52 13.30 7.66
N PHE A 107 -10.16 14.33 8.42
CA PHE A 107 -10.89 14.71 9.64
C PHE A 107 -12.33 15.14 9.35
N GLN A 108 -12.57 15.78 8.19
CA GLN A 108 -13.90 16.23 7.77
C GLN A 108 -14.87 15.04 7.67
N ALA A 109 -14.41 13.91 7.12
CA ALA A 109 -15.22 12.70 7.01
C ALA A 109 -15.61 12.12 8.36
N ALA A 110 -14.69 12.10 9.32
CA ALA A 110 -14.97 11.63 10.67
C ALA A 110 -16.01 12.53 11.38
N PHE A 111 -15.89 13.84 11.20
CA PHE A 111 -16.81 14.80 11.79
C PHE A 111 -18.20 14.72 11.14
N ALA A 112 -18.28 14.64 9.81
CA ALA A 112 -19.53 14.46 9.06
C ALA A 112 -20.23 13.16 9.47
N ALA A 113 -19.53 12.02 9.49
CA ALA A 113 -20.08 10.73 9.91
C ALA A 113 -20.65 10.77 11.33
N ARG A 114 -19.97 11.45 12.25
CA ARG A 114 -20.44 11.59 13.65
C ARG A 114 -21.71 12.43 13.75
N ARG A 115 -21.81 13.52 12.97
CA ARG A 115 -23.02 14.37 12.95
C ARG A 115 -24.19 13.66 12.32
N SER A 116 -23.96 12.87 11.28
CA SER A 116 -24.96 12.09 10.58
C SER A 116 -25.31 10.76 11.28
N GLY A 117 -24.64 10.44 12.39
CA GLY A 117 -24.94 9.27 13.20
C GLY A 117 -24.35 7.95 12.72
N GLN A 118 -23.51 7.95 11.67
CA GLN A 118 -22.86 6.74 11.15
C GLN A 118 -21.77 6.23 12.09
N ALA A 119 -21.49 4.92 12.01
CA ALA A 119 -20.32 4.32 12.62
C ALA A 119 -19.06 4.68 11.82
N VAL A 120 -17.91 4.79 12.51
CA VAL A 120 -16.64 5.19 11.90
C VAL A 120 -15.59 4.12 12.13
N VAL A 121 -15.08 3.54 11.03
CA VAL A 121 -13.83 2.77 11.02
C VAL A 121 -12.72 3.63 10.45
N TRP A 122 -11.60 3.72 11.15
CA TRP A 122 -10.46 4.52 10.69
C TRP A 122 -9.26 3.64 10.41
N GLN A 123 -8.73 3.73 9.18
CA GLN A 123 -7.56 2.96 8.74
C GLN A 123 -6.26 3.73 8.96
N LEU A 124 -5.32 3.12 9.65
CA LEU A 124 -3.94 3.55 9.80
C LEU A 124 -3.11 2.81 8.74
N LEU A 125 -2.68 3.52 7.69
CA LEU A 125 -2.15 2.91 6.48
C LEU A 125 -0.63 2.93 6.37
N ASP A 126 0.03 3.90 7.02
CA ASP A 126 1.47 4.12 6.90
C ASP A 126 2.07 4.79 8.15
N THR A 127 3.40 4.91 8.15
CA THR A 127 4.16 5.57 9.22
C THR A 127 4.79 6.90 8.79
N ASN A 128 4.49 7.37 7.56
CA ASN A 128 5.13 8.52 6.91
C ASN A 128 4.92 9.85 7.62
N SER A 129 3.77 10.00 8.27
CA SER A 129 3.40 11.26 8.91
C SER A 129 4.39 11.67 10.01
N PRO A 130 4.79 12.95 10.09
CA PRO A 130 5.64 13.46 11.18
C PRO A 130 5.04 13.14 12.55
N VAL A 131 5.88 12.81 13.54
CA VAL A 131 5.46 12.37 14.87
C VAL A 131 4.50 13.37 15.54
N ALA A 132 4.78 14.67 15.42
CA ALA A 132 3.91 15.71 16.00
C ALA A 132 2.51 15.72 15.36
N PHE A 133 2.44 15.63 14.04
CA PHE A 133 1.17 15.54 13.32
C PHE A 133 0.43 14.26 13.68
N ARG A 134 1.11 13.11 13.71
CA ARG A 134 0.53 11.82 14.08
C ARG A 134 -0.07 11.85 15.50
N ARG A 135 0.64 12.46 16.48
CA ARG A 135 0.10 12.66 17.84
C ARG A 135 -1.17 13.50 17.85
N LEU A 136 -1.22 14.56 17.05
CA LEU A 136 -2.41 15.40 16.94
C LEU A 136 -3.56 14.67 16.25
N ALA A 137 -3.27 14.03 15.13
CA ALA A 137 -4.26 13.28 14.36
C ALA A 137 -4.88 12.13 15.17
N MET A 138 -4.06 11.41 15.94
CA MET A 138 -4.56 10.32 16.79
C MET A 138 -5.50 10.78 17.90
N ARG A 139 -5.46 12.05 18.33
CA ARG A 139 -6.49 12.62 19.23
C ARG A 139 -7.86 12.67 18.54
N ALA A 140 -7.89 13.00 17.24
CA ALA A 140 -9.13 12.96 16.47
C ALA A 140 -9.58 11.51 16.24
N VAL A 141 -8.65 10.61 15.90
CA VAL A 141 -8.96 9.18 15.74
C VAL A 141 -9.59 8.63 17.02
N THR A 142 -8.96 8.82 18.17
CA THR A 142 -9.50 8.34 19.47
C THR A 142 -10.83 8.97 19.84
N ARG A 143 -11.10 10.19 19.39
CA ARG A 143 -12.36 10.90 19.66
C ARG A 143 -13.51 10.49 18.75
N TYR A 144 -13.22 10.17 17.48
CA TYR A 144 -14.23 9.99 16.45
C TYR A 144 -14.38 8.56 15.94
N ALA A 145 -13.32 7.73 15.97
CA ALA A 145 -13.42 6.35 15.50
C ALA A 145 -14.18 5.46 16.49
N ASP A 146 -15.03 4.62 15.98
CA ASP A 146 -15.71 3.55 16.74
C ASP A 146 -14.86 2.28 16.73
N ALA A 147 -14.16 1.98 15.63
CA ALA A 147 -13.09 0.98 15.52
C ALA A 147 -11.96 1.51 14.64
N ILE A 148 -10.79 0.91 14.72
CA ILE A 148 -9.65 1.21 13.86
C ILE A 148 -9.13 -0.05 13.20
N MET A 149 -8.60 0.10 11.99
CA MET A 149 -7.83 -0.92 11.31
C MET A 149 -6.40 -0.41 11.11
N SER A 150 -5.42 -1.29 11.11
CA SER A 150 -4.03 -0.92 10.81
C SER A 150 -3.41 -1.92 9.84
N THR A 151 -2.60 -1.41 8.90
CA THR A 151 -1.81 -2.28 8.03
C THR A 151 -0.65 -2.88 8.83
N GLY A 152 -0.95 -3.97 9.54
CA GLY A 152 -0.06 -4.66 10.47
C GLY A 152 -0.04 -4.09 11.88
N HIS A 153 0.62 -4.83 12.77
CA HIS A 153 0.78 -4.48 14.18
C HIS A 153 1.79 -3.35 14.39
N GLU A 154 2.86 -3.31 13.59
CA GLU A 154 3.89 -2.27 13.70
C GLU A 154 3.33 -0.89 13.38
N VAL A 155 2.45 -0.78 12.39
CA VAL A 155 1.75 0.47 12.10
C VAL A 155 0.88 0.89 13.30
N ALA A 156 0.19 -0.03 13.96
CA ALA A 156 -0.57 0.29 15.17
C ALA A 156 0.33 0.78 16.30
N ARG A 157 1.47 0.12 16.54
CA ARG A 157 2.41 0.47 17.65
C ARG A 157 2.97 1.89 17.54
N VAL A 158 3.25 2.37 16.33
CA VAL A 158 3.80 3.71 16.13
C VAL A 158 2.74 4.82 16.18
N HIS A 159 1.44 4.46 16.25
CA HIS A 159 0.34 5.41 16.36
C HIS A 159 -0.12 5.55 17.81
N PRO A 160 0.14 6.70 18.46
CA PRO A 160 -0.17 6.89 19.88
C PRO A 160 -1.66 6.65 20.19
N GLY A 161 -1.94 5.75 21.13
CA GLY A 161 -3.30 5.42 21.55
C GLY A 161 -4.02 4.38 20.70
N ALA A 162 -3.41 3.88 19.60
CA ALA A 162 -4.04 2.85 18.79
C ALA A 162 -4.28 1.56 19.57
N LEU A 163 -3.30 1.10 20.34
CA LEU A 163 -3.41 -0.11 21.16
C LEU A 163 -4.50 0.00 22.26
N ALA A 164 -4.88 1.20 22.66
CA ALA A 164 -5.95 1.41 23.64
C ALA A 164 -7.36 1.12 23.10
N PHE A 165 -7.50 0.91 21.79
CA PHE A 165 -8.77 0.43 21.22
C PHE A 165 -9.08 -1.03 21.59
N GLY A 166 -8.09 -1.81 22.04
CA GLY A 166 -8.29 -3.19 22.43
C GLY A 166 -8.84 -4.03 21.30
N ASP A 167 -9.97 -4.71 21.51
CA ASP A 167 -10.67 -5.53 20.52
C ASP A 167 -11.20 -4.73 19.31
N ARG A 168 -11.37 -3.42 19.44
CA ARG A 168 -11.76 -2.53 18.33
C ARG A 168 -10.59 -2.10 17.43
N LEU A 169 -9.37 -2.55 17.69
CA LEU A 169 -8.24 -2.51 16.77
C LEU A 169 -8.21 -3.82 15.98
N VAL A 170 -8.28 -3.74 14.67
CA VAL A 170 -8.21 -4.88 13.75
C VAL A 170 -7.00 -4.72 12.83
N PRO A 171 -5.87 -5.35 13.15
CA PRO A 171 -4.73 -5.42 12.24
C PRO A 171 -5.10 -6.26 11.01
N TYR A 172 -4.65 -5.82 9.85
CA TYR A 172 -4.82 -6.54 8.59
C TYR A 172 -3.60 -6.32 7.71
N LEU A 173 -3.34 -7.23 6.78
CA LEU A 173 -2.36 -7.06 5.73
C LEU A 173 -3.08 -6.60 4.47
N MET A 174 -2.38 -5.87 3.60
CA MET A 174 -2.99 -5.37 2.37
C MET A 174 -3.38 -6.56 1.48
N PRO A 175 -4.54 -6.51 0.81
CA PRO A 175 -4.98 -7.66 0.03
C PRO A 175 -4.27 -7.73 -1.33
N VAL A 176 -3.93 -8.94 -1.74
CA VAL A 176 -3.43 -9.25 -3.07
C VAL A 176 -4.38 -10.22 -3.78
N ASN A 177 -4.61 -9.99 -5.06
CA ASN A 177 -5.30 -10.95 -5.92
C ASN A 177 -4.35 -12.12 -6.23
N VAL A 178 -4.32 -13.10 -5.34
CA VAL A 178 -3.42 -14.26 -5.44
C VAL A 178 -3.66 -15.14 -6.68
N SER A 179 -4.79 -14.99 -7.36
CA SER A 179 -5.08 -15.67 -8.62
C SER A 179 -4.45 -14.92 -9.80
N GLU A 180 -4.49 -13.60 -9.79
CA GLU A 180 -3.84 -12.75 -10.79
C GLU A 180 -2.31 -12.86 -10.69
N PHE A 181 -1.78 -12.85 -9.46
CA PHE A 181 -0.37 -13.04 -9.16
C PHE A 181 -0.03 -14.51 -8.88
N ALA A 182 -0.62 -15.44 -9.64
CA ALA A 182 -0.24 -16.85 -9.57
C ALA A 182 1.04 -17.12 -10.40
N PRO A 183 1.92 -18.03 -9.94
CA PRO A 183 3.04 -18.50 -10.75
C PRO A 183 2.56 -19.09 -12.08
N ASP A 184 3.18 -18.66 -13.16
CA ASP A 184 2.83 -19.07 -14.53
C ASP A 184 4.09 -19.01 -15.41
N SER A 185 4.58 -20.16 -15.85
CA SER A 185 5.81 -20.25 -16.63
C SER A 185 5.71 -19.65 -18.04
N GLU A 186 4.52 -19.69 -18.66
CA GLU A 186 4.31 -19.07 -19.98
C GLU A 186 4.33 -17.56 -19.86
N ARG A 187 3.68 -17.01 -18.84
CA ARG A 187 3.69 -15.58 -18.51
C ARG A 187 5.10 -15.11 -18.16
N ALA A 188 5.84 -15.87 -17.37
CA ALA A 188 7.23 -15.55 -17.02
C ALA A 188 8.12 -15.53 -18.27
N SER A 189 7.98 -16.49 -19.17
CA SER A 189 8.72 -16.53 -20.45
C SER A 189 8.36 -15.36 -21.36
N ALA A 190 7.07 -15.02 -21.48
CA ALA A 190 6.60 -13.89 -22.26
C ALA A 190 7.14 -12.56 -21.71
N ALA A 191 7.10 -12.39 -20.38
CA ALA A 191 7.65 -11.22 -19.71
C ALA A 191 9.16 -11.05 -19.94
N ARG A 192 9.92 -12.15 -19.85
CA ARG A 192 11.37 -12.13 -20.16
C ARG A 192 11.64 -11.75 -21.58
N THR A 193 10.90 -12.30 -22.54
CA THR A 193 11.03 -11.97 -23.96
C THR A 193 10.74 -10.49 -24.21
N GLU A 194 9.68 -9.95 -23.62
CA GLU A 194 9.31 -8.53 -23.75
C GLU A 194 10.38 -7.61 -23.17
N LEU A 195 10.98 -8.00 -22.05
CA LEU A 195 12.06 -7.25 -21.39
C LEU A 195 13.45 -7.47 -22.03
N GLY A 196 13.56 -8.28 -23.07
CA GLY A 196 14.84 -8.60 -23.72
C GLY A 196 15.78 -9.44 -22.85
N LEU A 197 15.24 -10.20 -21.91
CA LEU A 197 16.00 -11.06 -20.98
C LEU A 197 16.14 -12.46 -21.56
N GLY A 198 17.33 -13.06 -21.36
CA GLY A 198 17.60 -14.45 -21.74
C GLY A 198 16.91 -15.44 -20.81
N SER A 199 16.65 -16.64 -21.32
CA SER A 199 16.06 -17.75 -20.52
C SER A 199 16.98 -18.21 -19.40
N SER A 200 18.29 -18.01 -19.50
CA SER A 200 19.30 -18.38 -18.52
C SER A 200 19.73 -17.22 -17.61
N ASP A 201 19.25 -16.01 -17.85
CA ASP A 201 19.55 -14.88 -16.98
C ASP A 201 18.94 -15.09 -15.60
N LEU A 202 19.68 -14.70 -14.55
CA LEU A 202 19.14 -14.56 -13.21
C LEU A 202 18.66 -13.11 -13.04
N VAL A 203 17.38 -12.94 -12.76
CA VAL A 203 16.74 -11.63 -12.79
C VAL A 203 16.37 -11.20 -11.37
N VAL A 204 17.02 -10.15 -10.89
CA VAL A 204 16.71 -9.51 -9.60
C VAL A 204 15.99 -8.19 -9.87
N GLY A 205 14.84 -7.99 -9.28
CA GLY A 205 14.09 -6.77 -9.56
C GLY A 205 13.26 -6.23 -8.41
N THR A 206 12.63 -5.10 -8.69
CA THR A 206 11.66 -4.46 -7.79
C THR A 206 10.51 -3.86 -8.57
N VAL A 207 9.38 -3.67 -7.90
CA VAL A 207 8.20 -2.99 -8.45
C VAL A 207 7.88 -1.79 -7.55
N ASN A 208 8.26 -0.59 -7.96
CA ASN A 208 8.05 0.62 -7.19
C ASN A 208 8.10 1.86 -8.08
N ASN A 209 7.22 2.83 -7.84
CA ASN A 209 7.35 4.15 -8.47
C ASN A 209 8.72 4.77 -8.18
N LEU A 210 9.33 5.40 -9.19
CA LEU A 210 10.63 6.04 -9.05
C LEU A 210 10.53 7.27 -8.15
N ASN A 211 10.82 7.09 -6.88
CA ASN A 211 10.91 8.16 -5.89
C ASN A 211 11.96 7.84 -4.81
N PRO A 212 12.60 8.87 -4.21
CA PRO A 212 13.69 8.67 -3.25
C PRO A 212 13.36 7.77 -2.06
N MET A 213 12.08 7.76 -1.63
CA MET A 213 11.64 6.96 -0.49
C MET A 213 11.66 5.45 -0.75
N LYS A 214 11.79 5.04 -2.01
CA LYS A 214 11.89 3.62 -2.42
C LYS A 214 13.33 3.09 -2.47
N GLY A 215 14.33 3.95 -2.20
CA GLY A 215 15.71 3.54 -1.99
C GLY A 215 16.43 2.96 -3.22
N HIS A 216 16.06 3.38 -4.44
CA HIS A 216 16.64 2.84 -5.68
C HIS A 216 18.16 3.03 -5.77
N ILE A 217 18.75 4.01 -5.07
CA ILE A 217 20.20 4.15 -4.96
C ILE A 217 20.82 2.93 -4.27
N THR A 218 20.20 2.46 -3.18
CA THR A 218 20.63 1.22 -2.49
C THR A 218 20.53 0.01 -3.42
N PHE A 219 19.43 -0.07 -4.20
CA PHE A 219 19.26 -1.11 -5.22
C PHE A 219 20.42 -1.09 -6.23
N ILE A 220 20.72 0.06 -6.84
CA ILE A 220 21.75 0.20 -7.87
C ILE A 220 23.14 -0.15 -7.30
N ARG A 221 23.44 0.29 -6.09
CA ARG A 221 24.72 -0.04 -5.42
C ARG A 221 24.87 -1.54 -5.16
N ALA A 222 23.83 -2.19 -4.65
CA ALA A 222 23.82 -3.62 -4.45
C ALA A 222 23.92 -4.39 -5.79
N ALA A 223 23.24 -3.91 -6.82
CA ALA A 223 23.30 -4.48 -8.16
C ALA A 223 24.74 -4.45 -8.71
N ALA A 224 25.43 -3.33 -8.56
CA ALA A 224 26.84 -3.20 -8.98
C ALA A 224 27.77 -4.15 -8.21
N LEU A 225 27.52 -4.39 -6.92
CA LEU A 225 28.28 -5.35 -6.12
C LEU A 225 28.09 -6.79 -6.64
N LEU A 226 26.86 -7.21 -6.89
CA LEU A 226 26.56 -8.54 -7.41
C LEU A 226 27.05 -8.73 -8.85
N ARG A 227 26.89 -7.73 -9.71
CA ARG A 227 27.29 -7.80 -11.12
C ARG A 227 28.77 -8.11 -11.29
N ARG A 228 29.62 -7.58 -10.42
CA ARG A 228 31.07 -7.84 -10.41
C ARG A 228 31.40 -9.30 -10.10
N ARG A 229 30.55 -10.00 -9.34
CA ARG A 229 30.75 -11.41 -8.93
C ARG A 229 30.04 -12.38 -9.86
N LEU A 230 28.83 -12.01 -10.31
CA LEU A 230 27.92 -12.84 -11.09
C LEU A 230 27.52 -12.12 -12.39
N PRO A 231 28.33 -12.21 -13.45
CA PRO A 231 28.11 -11.48 -14.70
C PRO A 231 26.82 -11.85 -15.48
N THR A 232 26.15 -12.91 -15.10
CA THR A 232 24.87 -13.34 -15.73
C THR A 232 23.63 -12.76 -15.06
N VAL A 233 23.79 -12.04 -13.93
CA VAL A 233 22.67 -11.43 -13.23
C VAL A 233 22.22 -10.16 -13.95
N ARG A 234 20.91 -10.03 -14.14
CA ARG A 234 20.24 -8.85 -14.68
C ARG A 234 19.38 -8.17 -13.60
N PHE A 235 19.26 -6.87 -13.71
CA PHE A 235 18.50 -6.08 -12.74
C PHE A 235 17.36 -5.34 -13.41
N VAL A 236 16.17 -5.34 -12.78
CA VAL A 236 14.95 -4.76 -13.36
C VAL A 236 14.26 -3.86 -12.33
N LEU A 237 14.12 -2.60 -12.65
CA LEU A 237 13.28 -1.65 -11.93
C LEU A 237 11.96 -1.48 -12.72
N LEU A 238 10.87 -2.09 -12.24
CA LEU A 238 9.53 -1.87 -12.77
C LEU A 238 8.89 -0.71 -12.02
N GLY A 239 8.86 0.47 -12.65
CA GLY A 239 8.36 1.65 -11.95
C GLY A 239 8.05 2.82 -12.86
N ALA A 240 6.91 3.48 -12.58
CA ALA A 240 6.53 4.69 -13.28
C ALA A 240 7.47 5.85 -12.96
N THR A 241 7.84 6.58 -14.00
CA THR A 241 8.52 7.87 -13.89
C THR A 241 7.45 8.97 -13.90
N TYR A 242 7.58 9.94 -13.02
CA TYR A 242 6.73 11.13 -13.06
C TYR A 242 7.49 12.30 -13.66
N GLU A 243 6.89 13.07 -14.57
CA GLU A 243 7.53 14.23 -15.21
C GLU A 243 8.18 15.19 -14.21
N TYR A 244 7.52 15.43 -13.07
CA TYR A 244 8.05 16.28 -11.99
C TYR A 244 9.21 15.65 -11.19
N ARG A 245 9.69 14.44 -11.58
CA ARG A 245 10.81 13.70 -10.97
C ARG A 245 11.84 13.25 -12.00
N SER A 246 11.89 13.88 -13.16
CA SER A 246 12.91 13.61 -14.19
C SER A 246 14.33 13.68 -13.63
N ASP A 247 14.61 14.65 -12.72
CA ASP A 247 15.90 14.80 -12.07
C ASP A 247 16.28 13.58 -11.22
N TYR A 248 15.31 12.94 -10.56
CA TYR A 248 15.59 11.73 -9.79
C TYR A 248 15.91 10.54 -10.69
N THR A 249 15.20 10.40 -11.80
CA THR A 249 15.50 9.36 -12.80
C THR A 249 16.89 9.55 -13.38
N GLN A 250 17.25 10.78 -13.74
CA GLN A 250 18.60 11.08 -14.24
C GLN A 250 19.66 10.74 -13.20
N MET A 251 19.46 11.10 -11.93
CA MET A 251 20.37 10.75 -10.84
C MET A 251 20.57 9.22 -10.71
N LEU A 252 19.50 8.40 -10.93
CA LEU A 252 19.62 6.94 -10.92
C LEU A 252 20.45 6.42 -12.09
N LEU A 253 20.29 7.00 -13.27
CA LEU A 253 21.08 6.65 -14.46
C LEU A 253 22.57 6.99 -14.24
N ASP A 254 22.85 8.21 -13.77
CA ASP A 254 24.20 8.67 -13.48
C ASP A 254 24.89 7.78 -12.42
N GLU A 255 24.18 7.38 -11.36
CA GLU A 255 24.70 6.47 -10.34
C GLU A 255 25.03 5.10 -10.94
N ALA A 256 24.13 4.53 -11.77
CA ALA A 256 24.36 3.24 -12.42
C ALA A 256 25.60 3.26 -13.32
N GLU A 257 25.72 4.26 -14.17
CA GLU A 257 26.87 4.44 -15.05
C GLU A 257 28.18 4.63 -14.27
N SER A 258 28.16 5.42 -13.19
CA SER A 258 29.33 5.66 -12.35
C SER A 258 29.88 4.39 -11.70
N LEU A 259 28.97 3.40 -11.46
CA LEU A 259 29.29 2.10 -10.87
C LEU A 259 29.60 1.02 -11.91
N GLY A 260 29.53 1.36 -13.20
CA GLY A 260 29.84 0.47 -14.32
C GLY A 260 28.71 -0.49 -14.70
N LEU A 261 27.46 -0.15 -14.37
CA LEU A 261 26.27 -0.86 -14.86
C LEU A 261 25.83 -0.29 -16.21
N GLU A 262 25.71 -1.13 -17.21
CA GLU A 262 25.19 -0.76 -18.53
C GLU A 262 23.65 -0.69 -18.47
N VAL A 263 23.12 0.56 -18.52
CA VAL A 263 21.66 0.78 -18.57
C VAL A 263 21.13 0.30 -19.92
N GLY A 264 20.03 -0.46 -19.88
CA GLY A 264 19.45 -1.13 -21.05
C GLY A 264 19.98 -2.56 -21.26
N ASN A 265 21.04 -2.95 -20.56
CA ASN A 265 21.58 -4.31 -20.59
C ASN A 265 21.66 -4.90 -19.18
N ASP A 266 22.52 -4.38 -18.31
CA ASP A 266 22.68 -4.88 -16.93
C ASP A 266 21.51 -4.46 -16.04
N LEU A 267 21.05 -3.21 -16.22
CA LEU A 267 19.93 -2.60 -15.50
C LEU A 267 18.87 -2.11 -16.46
N LEU A 268 17.67 -2.67 -16.34
CA LEU A 268 16.48 -2.21 -17.06
C LEU A 268 15.63 -1.34 -16.14
N ILE A 269 15.18 -0.19 -16.64
CA ILE A 269 14.20 0.67 -15.96
C ILE A 269 12.98 0.80 -16.88
N VAL A 270 11.87 0.21 -16.47
CA VAL A 270 10.67 0.07 -17.32
C VAL A 270 9.44 0.54 -16.57
N ASP A 271 8.61 1.37 -17.19
CA ASP A 271 7.28 1.69 -16.66
C ASP A 271 6.31 0.55 -17.03
N PRO A 272 5.85 -0.25 -16.06
CA PRO A 272 4.93 -1.34 -16.32
C PRO A 272 3.51 -0.86 -16.61
N GLY A 273 3.18 0.40 -16.31
CA GLY A 273 1.81 0.92 -16.38
C GLY A 273 0.86 0.09 -15.51
N SER A 274 -0.16 -0.50 -16.15
CA SER A 274 -1.11 -1.43 -15.49
C SER A 274 -0.69 -2.90 -15.58
N ARG A 275 0.48 -3.20 -16.16
CA ARG A 275 0.92 -4.57 -16.50
C ARG A 275 1.89 -5.19 -15.50
N VAL A 276 1.83 -4.77 -14.22
CA VAL A 276 2.69 -5.33 -13.16
C VAL A 276 2.55 -6.84 -13.06
N SER A 277 1.32 -7.37 -13.05
CA SER A 277 1.05 -8.81 -12.99
C SER A 277 1.53 -9.60 -14.22
N GLN A 278 1.80 -8.90 -15.33
CA GLN A 278 2.34 -9.50 -16.56
C GLN A 278 3.86 -9.47 -16.60
N LEU A 279 4.50 -8.43 -16.08
CA LEU A 279 5.96 -8.23 -16.16
C LEU A 279 6.73 -8.73 -14.93
N ALA A 280 6.16 -8.62 -13.73
CA ALA A 280 6.81 -9.08 -12.50
C ALA A 280 7.15 -10.59 -12.50
N PRO A 281 6.41 -11.49 -13.20
CA PRO A 281 6.80 -12.90 -13.32
C PRO A 281 8.17 -13.15 -13.99
N ALA A 282 8.78 -12.14 -14.63
CA ALA A 282 10.14 -12.25 -15.17
C ALA A 282 11.23 -12.40 -14.10
N LEU A 283 10.93 -12.01 -12.85
CA LEU A 283 11.89 -11.94 -11.76
C LEU A 283 12.13 -13.31 -11.11
N ASP A 284 13.38 -13.61 -10.76
CA ASP A 284 13.78 -14.74 -9.93
C ASP A 284 13.89 -14.38 -8.44
N LEU A 285 14.16 -13.10 -8.16
CA LEU A 285 14.29 -12.53 -6.81
C LEU A 285 13.70 -11.13 -6.78
N PHE A 286 13.02 -10.81 -5.70
CA PHE A 286 12.46 -9.48 -5.47
C PHE A 286 13.25 -8.73 -4.39
N TRP A 287 13.63 -7.49 -4.66
CA TRP A 287 14.24 -6.60 -3.69
C TRP A 287 13.29 -5.48 -3.26
N LEU A 288 13.17 -5.29 -1.95
CA LEU A 288 12.59 -4.07 -1.39
C LEU A 288 13.69 -3.25 -0.72
N THR A 289 14.00 -2.10 -1.27
CA THR A 289 15.08 -1.21 -0.79
C THR A 289 14.58 0.05 -0.10
N SER A 290 13.31 0.07 0.24
CA SER A 290 12.60 1.24 0.77
C SER A 290 13.29 1.87 1.99
N GLU A 291 13.19 3.19 2.08
CA GLU A 291 13.76 4.00 3.15
C GLU A 291 12.99 3.83 4.47
N PRO A 292 13.64 4.04 5.63
CA PRO A 292 12.97 4.02 6.93
C PRO A 292 11.72 4.92 6.98
N ARG A 293 10.63 4.40 7.52
CA ARG A 293 9.31 5.07 7.65
C ARG A 293 8.59 5.33 6.35
N SER A 294 8.99 4.71 5.24
CA SER A 294 8.32 4.87 3.95
C SER A 294 7.21 3.86 3.70
N GLU A 295 7.15 2.79 4.48
CA GLU A 295 6.22 1.69 4.27
C GLU A 295 5.23 1.50 5.44
N GLY A 296 4.03 1.06 5.09
CA GLY A 296 3.17 0.27 5.96
C GLY A 296 3.45 -1.22 5.71
N THR A 297 2.53 -1.92 5.05
CA THR A 297 2.78 -3.23 4.42
C THR A 297 2.79 -3.03 2.90
N PRO A 298 3.96 -3.16 2.26
CA PRO A 298 4.09 -2.89 0.83
C PRO A 298 3.47 -4.01 -0.02
N THR A 299 2.41 -3.69 -0.76
CA THR A 299 1.69 -4.65 -1.63
C THR A 299 2.60 -5.32 -2.65
N THR A 300 3.65 -4.67 -3.09
CA THR A 300 4.60 -5.23 -4.07
C THR A 300 5.42 -6.40 -3.51
N VAL A 301 5.65 -6.44 -2.20
CA VAL A 301 6.22 -7.61 -1.50
C VAL A 301 5.20 -8.74 -1.48
N GLU A 302 3.95 -8.44 -1.14
CA GLU A 302 2.85 -9.40 -1.10
C GLU A 302 2.59 -9.99 -2.50
N GLU A 303 2.65 -9.17 -3.55
CA GLU A 303 2.55 -9.57 -4.96
C GLU A 303 3.71 -10.48 -5.40
N ALA A 304 4.95 -10.15 -5.03
CA ALA A 304 6.11 -10.98 -5.30
C ALA A 304 6.00 -12.34 -4.59
N MET A 305 5.62 -12.35 -3.32
CA MET A 305 5.38 -13.59 -2.56
C MET A 305 4.24 -14.40 -3.19
N ALA A 306 3.18 -13.76 -3.67
CA ALA A 306 2.10 -14.41 -4.37
C ALA A 306 2.55 -15.06 -5.70
N LEU A 307 3.51 -14.50 -6.40
CA LEU A 307 4.16 -15.09 -7.57
C LEU A 307 5.12 -16.25 -7.22
N GLY A 308 5.36 -16.52 -5.94
CA GLY A 308 6.35 -17.51 -5.51
C GLY A 308 7.78 -17.00 -5.68
N ILE A 309 7.99 -15.69 -5.70
CA ILE A 309 9.30 -15.07 -5.82
C ILE A 309 9.83 -14.78 -4.41
N PRO A 310 10.99 -15.32 -4.00
CA PRO A 310 11.58 -15.01 -2.72
C PRO A 310 12.00 -13.54 -2.63
N VAL A 311 11.89 -12.98 -1.43
CA VAL A 311 12.07 -11.56 -1.17
C VAL A 311 13.33 -11.30 -0.35
N VAL A 312 14.15 -10.32 -0.74
CA VAL A 312 15.18 -9.74 0.13
C VAL A 312 14.80 -8.28 0.37
N ALA A 313 14.47 -7.94 1.60
CA ALA A 313 13.83 -6.68 1.92
C ALA A 313 14.54 -5.90 3.01
N ALA A 314 14.59 -4.58 2.84
CA ALA A 314 14.93 -3.68 3.94
C ALA A 314 13.89 -3.82 5.07
N ASP A 315 14.37 -4.00 6.30
CA ASP A 315 13.54 -4.12 7.50
C ASP A 315 12.97 -2.76 7.92
N VAL A 316 11.90 -2.35 7.26
CA VAL A 316 11.23 -1.06 7.46
C VAL A 316 9.72 -1.21 7.58
N GLY A 317 9.10 -0.41 8.42
CA GLY A 317 7.64 -0.42 8.59
C GLY A 317 7.09 -1.79 8.99
N GLY A 318 6.07 -2.25 8.28
CA GLY A 318 5.44 -3.55 8.48
C GLY A 318 6.05 -4.70 7.67
N VAL A 319 7.21 -4.52 7.02
CA VAL A 319 7.82 -5.55 6.15
C VAL A 319 8.11 -6.84 6.91
N ARG A 320 8.56 -6.75 8.17
CA ARG A 320 8.78 -7.95 9.00
C ARG A 320 7.51 -8.71 9.39
N GLU A 321 6.35 -8.13 9.15
CA GLU A 321 5.06 -8.84 9.27
C GLU A 321 4.70 -9.61 7.99
N LEU A 322 5.36 -9.30 6.88
CA LEU A 322 5.18 -9.98 5.59
C LEU A 322 6.21 -11.08 5.36
N VAL A 323 7.48 -10.82 5.71
CA VAL A 323 8.60 -11.71 5.42
C VAL A 323 9.05 -12.42 6.69
N ASP A 324 8.98 -13.75 6.69
CA ASP A 324 9.59 -14.62 7.71
C ASP A 324 11.06 -14.81 7.34
N ASP A 325 11.94 -14.18 8.13
CA ASP A 325 13.39 -14.15 7.86
C ASP A 325 14.00 -15.56 7.84
N GLY A 326 14.65 -15.88 6.73
CA GLY A 326 15.23 -17.20 6.48
C GLY A 326 14.25 -18.26 5.91
N GLU A 327 12.95 -18.02 5.92
CA GLU A 327 11.92 -18.96 5.45
C GLU A 327 11.24 -18.47 4.15
N THR A 328 10.66 -17.28 4.13
CA THR A 328 9.97 -16.72 2.95
C THR A 328 10.80 -15.65 2.24
N GLY A 329 11.92 -15.27 2.81
CA GLY A 329 12.82 -14.23 2.33
C GLY A 329 13.89 -13.90 3.35
N TYR A 330 14.60 -12.79 3.13
CA TYR A 330 15.55 -12.24 4.07
C TYR A 330 15.25 -10.79 4.41
N LEU A 331 15.48 -10.41 5.68
CA LEU A 331 15.40 -9.04 6.15
C LEU A 331 16.82 -8.48 6.35
N VAL A 332 17.07 -7.31 5.77
CA VAL A 332 18.38 -6.63 5.85
C VAL A 332 18.23 -5.22 6.41
N SER A 333 19.31 -4.66 6.92
CA SER A 333 19.32 -3.25 7.34
C SER A 333 18.98 -2.32 6.16
N PRO A 334 18.14 -1.31 6.34
CA PRO A 334 17.88 -0.34 5.28
C PRO A 334 19.14 0.48 4.96
N ARG A 335 19.28 0.92 3.71
CA ARG A 335 20.43 1.67 3.21
C ARG A 335 21.77 0.92 3.26
N ASP A 336 21.72 -0.39 3.25
CA ASP A 336 22.89 -1.27 3.32
C ASP A 336 22.97 -2.13 2.06
N PRO A 337 23.61 -1.65 0.98
CA PRO A 337 23.72 -2.38 -0.27
C PRO A 337 24.61 -3.63 -0.13
N GLU A 338 25.58 -3.62 0.79
CA GLU A 338 26.43 -4.77 1.08
C GLU A 338 25.64 -5.90 1.71
N ALA A 339 24.82 -5.60 2.73
CA ALA A 339 23.94 -6.60 3.36
C ALA A 339 22.91 -7.14 2.36
N LEU A 340 22.34 -6.28 1.51
CA LEU A 340 21.38 -6.68 0.46
C LEU A 340 22.04 -7.66 -0.53
N ALA A 341 23.22 -7.34 -1.03
CA ALA A 341 23.97 -8.20 -1.93
C ALA A 341 24.34 -9.53 -1.26
N ALA A 342 24.87 -9.49 -0.04
CA ALA A 342 25.29 -10.69 0.70
C ALA A 342 24.11 -11.65 1.02
N ALA A 343 22.93 -11.11 1.34
CA ALA A 343 21.72 -11.92 1.55
C ALA A 343 21.16 -12.52 0.25
N THR A 344 21.43 -11.89 -0.88
CA THR A 344 20.98 -12.32 -2.21
C THR A 344 21.86 -13.42 -2.81
N GLU A 345 23.18 -13.32 -2.64
CA GLU A 345 24.15 -14.22 -3.25
C GLU A 345 23.85 -15.74 -3.06
N PRO A 346 23.52 -16.22 -1.84
CA PRO A 346 23.18 -17.63 -1.64
C PRO A 346 21.89 -18.09 -2.37
N LEU A 347 21.01 -17.18 -2.72
CA LEU A 347 19.78 -17.48 -3.48
C LEU A 347 20.04 -17.52 -4.98
N LEU A 348 21.05 -16.79 -5.46
CA LEU A 348 21.48 -16.86 -6.85
C LEU A 348 22.28 -18.14 -7.13
N ASP A 349 23.12 -18.56 -6.18
CA ASP A 349 23.99 -19.73 -6.32
C ASP A 349 23.26 -21.07 -6.12
N ASP A 350 22.14 -21.09 -5.34
CA ASP A 350 21.36 -22.29 -5.02
C ASP A 350 19.91 -22.17 -5.56
N PRO A 351 19.65 -22.71 -6.77
CA PRO A 351 18.31 -22.69 -7.37
C PRO A 351 17.26 -23.41 -6.51
N GLU A 352 17.67 -24.48 -5.82
CA GLU A 352 16.76 -25.26 -5.00
C GLU A 352 16.34 -24.51 -3.71
N ARG A 353 17.28 -23.82 -3.08
CA ARG A 353 16.99 -22.91 -1.96
C ARG A 353 16.06 -21.79 -2.39
N ARG A 354 16.34 -21.16 -3.53
CA ARG A 354 15.50 -20.11 -4.12
C ARG A 354 14.08 -20.61 -4.36
N ARG A 355 13.92 -21.79 -4.95
CA ARG A 355 12.62 -22.40 -5.21
C ARG A 355 11.85 -22.67 -3.92
N ARG A 356 12.47 -23.34 -2.92
CA ARG A 356 11.84 -23.63 -1.62
C ARG A 356 11.38 -22.37 -0.90
N MET A 357 12.20 -21.33 -0.88
CA MET A 357 11.87 -20.05 -0.25
C MET A 357 10.72 -19.36 -0.97
N GLY A 358 10.68 -19.38 -2.30
CA GLY A 358 9.57 -18.86 -3.12
C GLY A 358 8.27 -19.64 -2.87
N GLU A 359 8.32 -20.97 -2.77
CA GLU A 359 7.15 -21.79 -2.45
C GLU A 359 6.58 -21.46 -1.05
N ALA A 360 7.44 -21.31 -0.05
CA ALA A 360 7.03 -20.88 1.29
C ALA A 360 6.40 -19.49 1.27
N ALA A 361 6.99 -18.55 0.52
CA ALA A 361 6.43 -17.22 0.30
C ALA A 361 5.02 -17.28 -0.33
N ARG A 362 4.83 -18.12 -1.36
CA ARG A 362 3.52 -18.33 -1.99
C ARG A 362 2.50 -18.92 -1.04
N VAL A 363 2.85 -19.93 -0.27
CA VAL A 363 1.96 -20.56 0.72
C VAL A 363 1.47 -19.52 1.71
N ARG A 364 2.35 -18.68 2.22
CA ARG A 364 2.00 -17.58 3.12
C ARG A 364 1.10 -16.54 2.44
N ALA A 365 1.42 -16.13 1.23
CA ALA A 365 0.63 -15.13 0.50
C ALA A 365 -0.81 -15.61 0.28
N VAL A 366 -1.00 -16.87 -0.10
CA VAL A 366 -2.33 -17.47 -0.28
C VAL A 366 -3.10 -17.57 1.04
N ALA A 367 -2.41 -17.83 2.15
CA ALA A 367 -3.05 -17.96 3.46
C ALA A 367 -3.42 -16.60 4.06
N ASP A 368 -2.50 -15.61 4.00
CA ASP A 368 -2.58 -14.41 4.82
C ASP A 368 -2.94 -13.13 4.06
N PHE A 369 -2.62 -13.03 2.76
CA PHE A 369 -2.78 -11.80 1.97
C PHE A 369 -3.94 -11.86 0.98
N ASN A 370 -4.74 -12.94 0.99
CA ASN A 370 -5.83 -13.11 0.04
C ASN A 370 -6.99 -12.12 0.32
N LEU A 371 -7.77 -11.88 -0.72
CA LEU A 371 -8.89 -10.93 -0.70
C LEU A 371 -9.99 -11.32 0.30
N ASP A 372 -10.28 -12.62 0.42
CA ASP A 372 -11.33 -13.13 1.29
C ASP A 372 -11.00 -12.88 2.77
N ARG A 373 -9.78 -13.22 3.18
CA ARG A 373 -9.30 -12.96 4.54
C ARG A 373 -9.34 -11.47 4.88
N CYS A 374 -8.90 -10.64 3.94
CA CYS A 374 -8.93 -9.19 4.13
C CYS A 374 -10.37 -8.67 4.25
N ALA A 375 -11.30 -9.17 3.43
CA ALA A 375 -12.73 -8.84 3.52
C ALA A 375 -13.32 -9.25 4.87
N ASP A 376 -13.00 -10.45 5.37
CA ASP A 376 -13.48 -10.92 6.68
C ASP A 376 -12.98 -10.02 7.82
N LEU A 377 -11.72 -9.56 7.78
CA LEU A 377 -11.18 -8.62 8.76
C LEU A 377 -11.87 -7.25 8.68
N HIS A 378 -12.27 -6.79 7.49
CA HIS A 378 -13.09 -5.58 7.33
C HIS A 378 -14.46 -5.76 7.98
N LEU A 379 -15.11 -6.92 7.81
CA LEU A 379 -16.41 -7.19 8.45
C LEU A 379 -16.29 -7.17 9.97
N ILE A 380 -15.25 -7.77 10.54
CA ILE A 380 -15.00 -7.73 11.98
C ILE A 380 -14.89 -6.27 12.46
N ALA A 381 -14.14 -5.43 11.72
CA ALA A 381 -14.00 -4.01 12.05
C ALA A 381 -15.33 -3.26 11.93
N PHE A 382 -16.13 -3.56 10.90
CA PHE A 382 -17.44 -2.94 10.66
C PHE A 382 -18.43 -3.30 11.77
N GLU A 383 -18.51 -4.57 12.17
CA GLU A 383 -19.37 -5.04 13.25
C GLU A 383 -19.02 -4.37 14.58
N ARG A 384 -17.73 -4.38 14.96
CA ARG A 384 -17.25 -3.71 16.18
C ARG A 384 -17.53 -2.21 16.18
N ALA A 385 -17.36 -1.55 15.02
CA ALA A 385 -17.68 -0.13 14.90
C ALA A 385 -19.17 0.15 15.05
N MET A 386 -20.03 -0.67 14.46
CA MET A 386 -21.49 -0.52 14.54
C MET A 386 -22.00 -0.75 15.96
N GLU A 387 -21.51 -1.78 16.65
CA GLU A 387 -21.85 -2.07 18.06
C GLU A 387 -21.44 -0.93 19.00
N HIS A 388 -20.19 -0.45 18.87
CA HIS A 388 -19.70 0.67 19.66
C HIS A 388 -20.47 1.94 19.34
N GLY A 389 -20.71 2.24 18.07
CA GLY A 389 -21.49 3.39 17.62
C GLY A 389 -22.94 3.38 18.16
N ALA A 390 -23.60 2.22 18.19
CA ALA A 390 -24.93 2.06 18.77
C ALA A 390 -24.93 2.33 20.28
N THR A 391 -23.96 1.78 21.01
CA THR A 391 -23.80 1.99 22.45
C THR A 391 -23.58 3.46 22.79
N ARG A 392 -22.75 4.13 22.01
CA ARG A 392 -22.49 5.56 22.15
C ARG A 392 -23.75 6.41 21.95
N ARG A 393 -24.55 6.15 20.89
CA ARG A 393 -25.81 6.86 20.64
C ARG A 393 -26.77 6.74 21.80
N ARG A 394 -26.95 5.54 22.36
CA ARG A 394 -27.80 5.29 23.53
C ARG A 394 -27.36 6.06 24.78
N ARG A 395 -26.05 6.26 24.97
CA ARG A 395 -25.52 7.07 26.08
C ARG A 395 -25.77 8.56 25.88
N GLY A 396 -25.62 9.07 24.65
CA GLY A 396 -25.87 10.46 24.28
C GLY A 396 -27.36 10.86 24.49
N SER A 397 -28.28 9.99 24.09
CA SER A 397 -29.74 10.24 24.27
C SER A 397 -30.21 10.19 25.72
N ARG A 398 -29.44 9.62 26.65
CA ARG A 398 -29.74 9.60 28.10
C ARG A 398 -29.17 10.79 28.88
N SER A 399 -28.33 11.60 28.24
CA SER A 399 -27.68 12.76 28.84
C SER A 399 -28.28 14.11 28.41
N GLU A 400 -29.33 14.11 27.57
CA GLU A 400 -30.16 15.28 27.34
C GLU A 400 -31.29 15.30 28.38
N PRO A 401 -31.37 16.34 29.26
CA PRO A 401 -32.40 16.47 30.28
C PRO A 401 -33.78 16.79 29.70
#